data_22812295d90673ed4953d62354ed20b9
#
_entry.id   22812295d90673ed4953d62354ed20b9
#
_cell.length_a   1.000
_cell.length_b   1.000
_cell.length_c   1.000
_cell.angle_alpha   90.00
_cell.angle_beta   90.00
_cell.angle_gamma   90.00
#
_symmetry.space_group_name_H-M   'P 1'
#
loop_
_entity.id
_entity.type
_entity.pdbx_description
1 polymer ?
#
loop_
_entity_poly.entity_id
_entity_poly.type
_entity_poly.pdbx_seq_one_letter_code
_entity_poly.pdbx_strand_id
1 'polypeptide(L)'
;MKRPTPFEGIKKFVNKRRPAISEVVREPTAGGVVFRRAKNNEVEILLIQDAKDRWTIPKGHIEEGESSKETAQREITEETGLKKMNVLNWLGKINFRYRRTNSLVLMTTEIYLVQAMGDTNELQPEEWMNGIQWFPAAEALDKIAYEDIEKLMLIGLKKIRSGNLGITA
;
A
#
# COMPACT_ATOMS: atom_id res chain seq x y z
N MET A 1 57.17 -2.79 5.52
CA MET A 1 55.68 -2.74 5.46
C MET A 1 55.21 -3.64 4.34
N LYS A 2 54.61 -4.79 4.64
CA LYS A 2 53.99 -5.66 3.64
C LYS A 2 52.64 -5.08 3.28
N ARG A 3 52.38 -4.83 1.99
CA ARG A 3 51.06 -4.41 1.49
C ARG A 3 50.06 -5.56 1.72
N PRO A 4 48.85 -5.29 2.28
CA PRO A 4 47.85 -6.33 2.43
C PRO A 4 47.40 -6.83 1.05
N THR A 5 47.32 -8.14 0.92
CA THR A 5 46.86 -8.78 -0.31
C THR A 5 45.36 -8.46 -0.55
N PRO A 6 44.91 -8.30 -1.81
CA PRO A 6 43.51 -7.89 -2.12
C PRO A 6 42.44 -8.88 -1.65
N PHE A 7 42.82 -10.04 -1.19
CA PHE A 7 41.90 -11.12 -0.78
C PHE A 7 41.50 -11.14 0.71
N GLU A 8 42.19 -10.39 1.60
CA GLU A 8 41.82 -10.37 3.02
C GLU A 8 40.54 -9.58 3.32
N GLY A 9 40.20 -8.60 2.49
CA GLY A 9 38.95 -7.83 2.63
C GLY A 9 37.70 -8.65 2.26
N ILE A 10 37.80 -9.61 1.36
CA ILE A 10 36.68 -10.41 0.87
C ILE A 10 36.24 -11.47 1.89
N LYS A 11 37.16 -12.00 2.70
CA LYS A 11 36.82 -12.97 3.75
C LYS A 11 35.96 -12.41 4.88
N LYS A 12 35.96 -11.12 5.12
CA LYS A 12 35.07 -10.49 6.11
C LYS A 12 33.65 -10.27 5.62
N PHE A 13 33.42 -10.26 4.31
CA PHE A 13 32.08 -10.08 3.72
C PHE A 13 31.30 -11.39 3.55
N VAL A 14 31.98 -12.52 3.46
CA VAL A 14 31.34 -13.82 3.13
C VAL A 14 30.74 -14.53 4.35
N ASN A 15 30.98 -14.07 5.57
CA ASN A 15 30.63 -14.82 6.80
C ASN A 15 29.51 -14.21 7.67
N LYS A 16 28.70 -13.26 7.18
CA LYS A 16 27.40 -13.03 7.79
C LYS A 16 26.42 -14.04 7.22
N ARG A 17 26.52 -15.30 7.65
CA ARG A 17 25.46 -16.29 7.41
C ARG A 17 24.16 -15.69 7.95
N ARG A 18 23.21 -15.40 7.07
CA ARG A 18 21.86 -15.04 7.49
C ARG A 18 21.34 -16.18 8.37
N PRO A 19 20.75 -15.89 9.54
CA PRO A 19 20.20 -16.95 10.38
C PRO A 19 19.26 -17.83 9.53
N ALA A 20 19.19 -19.12 9.82
CA ALA A 20 18.29 -20.03 9.13
C ALA A 20 16.83 -19.55 9.36
N ILE A 21 15.97 -19.75 8.37
CA ILE A 21 14.53 -19.53 8.55
C ILE A 21 14.01 -20.65 9.44
N SER A 22 13.48 -20.28 10.60
CA SER A 22 12.90 -21.22 11.57
C SER A 22 11.37 -21.24 11.58
N GLU A 23 10.74 -20.19 11.03
CA GLU A 23 9.28 -20.11 10.98
C GLU A 23 8.79 -19.36 9.73
N VAL A 24 7.54 -19.60 9.37
CA VAL A 24 6.81 -18.88 8.34
C VAL A 24 5.64 -18.16 9.00
N VAL A 25 5.64 -16.83 8.91
CA VAL A 25 4.58 -15.97 9.45
C VAL A 25 3.70 -15.50 8.31
N ARG A 26 2.38 -15.64 8.45
CA ARG A 26 1.41 -15.12 7.49
C ARG A 26 0.77 -13.86 8.04
N GLU A 27 0.83 -12.78 7.27
CA GLU A 27 0.27 -11.49 7.64
C GLU A 27 -0.80 -11.08 6.62
N PRO A 28 -2.10 -11.36 6.90
CA PRO A 28 -3.19 -10.86 6.07
C PRO A 28 -3.39 -9.37 6.31
N THR A 29 -3.46 -8.60 5.22
CA THR A 29 -3.69 -7.16 5.21
C THR A 29 -4.76 -6.79 4.21
N ALA A 30 -5.32 -5.59 4.32
CA ALA A 30 -6.23 -5.01 3.36
C ALA A 30 -6.04 -3.50 3.27
N GLY A 31 -6.40 -2.96 2.14
CA GLY A 31 -6.32 -1.52 1.88
C GLY A 31 -7.11 -1.12 0.65
N GLY A 32 -6.93 0.10 0.21
CA GLY A 32 -7.71 0.62 -0.89
C GLY A 32 -6.98 1.61 -1.78
N VAL A 33 -7.35 1.55 -3.05
CA VAL A 33 -7.14 2.64 -4.01
C VAL A 33 -8.28 3.63 -3.79
N VAL A 34 -7.97 4.75 -3.13
CA VAL A 34 -8.94 5.76 -2.73
C VAL A 34 -8.99 6.86 -3.79
N PHE A 35 -10.17 7.11 -4.34
CA PHE A 35 -10.36 8.15 -5.34
C PHE A 35 -11.44 9.14 -4.94
N ARG A 36 -11.36 10.32 -5.54
CA ARG A 36 -12.42 11.33 -5.55
C ARG A 36 -12.55 11.93 -6.95
N ARG A 37 -13.63 12.66 -7.17
CA ARG A 37 -13.75 13.54 -8.34
C ARG A 37 -13.48 14.98 -7.91
N ALA A 38 -12.52 15.62 -8.55
CA ALA A 38 -12.25 17.04 -8.38
C ALA A 38 -13.39 17.90 -8.95
N LYS A 39 -13.36 19.21 -8.71
CA LYS A 39 -14.40 20.14 -9.20
C LYS A 39 -14.54 20.15 -10.73
N ASN A 40 -13.46 19.89 -11.46
CA ASN A 40 -13.43 19.74 -12.92
C ASN A 40 -13.83 18.33 -13.40
N ASN A 41 -14.35 17.48 -12.49
CA ASN A 41 -14.71 16.09 -12.74
C ASN A 41 -13.52 15.14 -13.06
N GLU A 42 -12.30 15.58 -12.93
CA GLU A 42 -11.13 14.71 -13.01
C GLU A 42 -11.06 13.76 -11.82
N VAL A 43 -10.52 12.57 -12.07
CA VAL A 43 -10.30 11.59 -11.01
C VAL A 43 -8.95 11.85 -10.36
N GLU A 44 -8.98 12.00 -9.04
CA GLU A 44 -7.80 12.08 -8.20
C GLU A 44 -7.69 10.86 -7.30
N ILE A 45 -6.48 10.40 -7.08
CA ILE A 45 -6.15 9.26 -6.20
C ILE A 45 -5.35 9.75 -5.01
N LEU A 46 -5.71 9.28 -3.82
CA LEU A 46 -5.00 9.57 -2.59
C LEU A 46 -3.83 8.61 -2.41
N LEU A 47 -2.64 9.16 -2.27
CA LEU A 47 -1.44 8.42 -1.93
C LEU A 47 -0.89 8.90 -0.59
N ILE A 48 -0.27 7.99 0.12
CA ILE A 48 0.51 8.24 1.34
C ILE A 48 1.99 8.00 1.04
N GLN A 49 2.85 8.72 1.72
CA GLN A 49 4.30 8.57 1.56
C GLN A 49 4.89 7.96 2.83
N ASP A 50 5.57 6.82 2.67
CA ASP A 50 6.20 6.14 3.79
C ASP A 50 7.49 6.83 4.28
N ALA A 51 8.07 6.33 5.36
CA ALA A 51 9.29 6.88 5.94
C ALA A 51 10.53 6.77 5.04
N LYS A 52 10.45 6.05 3.93
CA LYS A 52 11.48 5.93 2.89
C LYS A 52 11.15 6.76 1.64
N ASP A 53 10.26 7.74 1.77
CA ASP A 53 9.78 8.61 0.69
C ASP A 53 9.11 7.88 -0.48
N ARG A 54 8.58 6.67 -0.26
CA ARG A 54 7.88 5.92 -1.28
C ARG A 54 6.37 6.17 -1.19
N TRP A 55 5.77 6.53 -2.33
CA TRP A 55 4.34 6.68 -2.45
C TRP A 55 3.65 5.32 -2.56
N THR A 56 2.60 5.14 -1.77
CA THR A 56 1.82 3.91 -1.68
C THR A 56 0.35 4.23 -1.34
N ILE A 57 -0.45 3.20 -1.17
CA ILE A 57 -1.86 3.30 -0.77
C ILE A 57 -2.01 3.00 0.72
N PRO A 58 -3.06 3.53 1.38
CA PRO A 58 -3.37 3.18 2.76
C PRO A 58 -3.78 1.70 2.87
N LYS A 59 -3.22 1.00 3.84
CA LYS A 59 -3.44 -0.43 4.11
C LYS A 59 -2.89 -0.83 5.47
N GLY A 60 -3.43 -1.89 6.05
CA GLY A 60 -2.93 -2.43 7.29
C GLY A 60 -3.43 -3.84 7.59
N HIS A 61 -3.09 -4.34 8.77
CA HIS A 61 -3.38 -5.71 9.16
C HIS A 61 -4.87 -5.95 9.43
N ILE A 62 -5.36 -7.10 8.98
CA ILE A 62 -6.70 -7.57 9.32
C ILE A 62 -6.70 -8.00 10.78
N GLU A 63 -7.53 -7.39 11.60
CA GLU A 63 -7.70 -7.74 13.00
C GLU A 63 -8.68 -8.90 13.17
N GLU A 64 -8.61 -9.54 14.34
CA GLU A 64 -9.50 -10.65 14.65
C GLU A 64 -10.98 -10.22 14.56
N GLY A 65 -11.75 -10.97 13.79
CA GLY A 65 -13.18 -10.70 13.57
C GLY A 65 -13.49 -9.70 12.45
N GLU A 66 -12.48 -9.08 11.86
CA GLU A 66 -12.68 -8.19 10.70
C GLU A 66 -12.70 -8.95 9.37
N SER A 67 -13.55 -8.51 8.46
CA SER A 67 -13.40 -8.81 7.03
C SER A 67 -12.34 -7.91 6.40
N SER A 68 -11.78 -8.32 5.27
CA SER A 68 -10.84 -7.48 4.52
C SER A 68 -11.44 -6.12 4.10
N LYS A 69 -12.72 -6.08 3.82
CA LYS A 69 -13.45 -4.85 3.49
C LYS A 69 -13.53 -3.89 4.68
N GLU A 70 -13.85 -4.39 5.86
CA GLU A 70 -13.89 -3.61 7.10
C GLU A 70 -12.51 -3.10 7.47
N THR A 71 -11.48 -3.94 7.34
CA THR A 71 -10.09 -3.54 7.54
C THR A 71 -9.68 -2.42 6.60
N ALA A 72 -9.98 -2.54 5.30
CA ALA A 72 -9.67 -1.48 4.33
C ALA A 72 -10.31 -0.15 4.73
N GLN A 73 -11.57 -0.16 5.15
CA GLN A 73 -12.27 1.06 5.60
C GLN A 73 -11.63 1.64 6.88
N ARG A 74 -11.32 0.82 7.87
CA ARG A 74 -10.69 1.24 9.12
C ARG A 74 -9.31 1.84 8.87
N GLU A 75 -8.45 1.12 8.14
CA GLU A 75 -7.08 1.57 7.85
C GLU A 75 -7.06 2.87 7.04
N ILE A 76 -7.94 3.02 6.05
CA ILE A 76 -8.06 4.29 5.32
C ILE A 76 -8.44 5.42 6.26
N THR A 77 -9.39 5.21 7.16
CA THR A 77 -9.79 6.22 8.14
C THR A 77 -8.64 6.59 9.08
N GLU A 78 -7.94 5.60 9.63
CA GLU A 78 -6.83 5.80 10.56
C GLU A 78 -5.64 6.49 9.89
N GLU A 79 -5.24 6.04 8.72
CA GLU A 79 -4.06 6.56 8.02
C GLU A 79 -4.29 7.89 7.29
N THR A 80 -5.51 8.24 6.96
CA THR A 80 -5.79 9.43 6.14
C THR A 80 -6.67 10.49 6.80
N GLY A 81 -7.41 10.12 7.83
CA GLY A 81 -8.41 11.00 8.46
C GLY A 81 -9.75 11.09 7.71
N LEU A 82 -9.92 10.41 6.59
CA LEU A 82 -11.18 10.38 5.84
C LEU A 82 -12.28 9.71 6.68
N LYS A 83 -13.42 10.39 6.85
CA LYS A 83 -14.52 9.94 7.71
C LYS A 83 -15.64 9.24 6.94
N LYS A 84 -15.82 9.59 5.68
CA LYS A 84 -16.89 9.05 4.82
C LYS A 84 -16.32 8.48 3.54
N MET A 85 -16.69 7.25 3.25
CA MET A 85 -16.27 6.55 2.04
C MET A 85 -17.24 5.44 1.67
N ASN A 86 -17.24 5.10 0.38
CA ASN A 86 -17.90 3.90 -0.14
C ASN A 86 -16.83 2.91 -0.60
N VAL A 87 -16.77 1.75 0.04
CA VAL A 87 -15.95 0.64 -0.43
C VAL A 87 -16.70 -0.07 -1.55
N LEU A 88 -16.16 0.00 -2.75
CA LEU A 88 -16.82 -0.45 -3.98
C LEU A 88 -16.34 -1.85 -4.39
N ASN A 89 -15.52 -1.92 -5.42
CA ASN A 89 -15.08 -3.18 -6.00
C ASN A 89 -13.83 -3.72 -5.29
N TRP A 90 -13.78 -5.02 -5.09
CA TRP A 90 -12.51 -5.70 -4.87
C TRP A 90 -11.68 -5.68 -6.16
N LEU A 91 -10.43 -5.20 -6.10
CA LEU A 91 -9.56 -5.06 -7.27
C LEU A 91 -8.61 -6.24 -7.44
N GLY A 92 -8.22 -6.86 -6.36
CA GLY A 92 -7.30 -7.96 -6.39
C GLY A 92 -6.51 -8.14 -5.11
N LYS A 93 -5.54 -9.02 -5.20
CA LYS A 93 -4.71 -9.46 -4.08
C LYS A 93 -3.25 -9.36 -4.49
N ILE A 94 -2.42 -8.79 -3.61
CA ILE A 94 -0.98 -8.69 -3.79
C ILE A 94 -0.29 -9.52 -2.72
N ASN A 95 0.75 -10.22 -3.11
CA ASN A 95 1.55 -11.04 -2.21
C ASN A 95 2.95 -10.48 -2.11
N PHE A 96 3.38 -10.20 -0.89
CA PHE A 96 4.74 -9.83 -0.57
C PHE A 96 5.38 -10.89 0.30
N ARG A 97 6.66 -11.10 0.13
CA ARG A 97 7.45 -11.90 1.05
C ARG A 97 8.72 -11.15 1.40
N TYR A 98 9.03 -11.15 2.67
CA TYR A 98 10.27 -10.56 3.16
C TYR A 98 10.77 -11.32 4.39
N ARG A 99 11.98 -11.06 4.74
CA ARG A 99 12.64 -11.72 5.86
C ARG A 99 12.70 -10.77 7.05
N ARG A 100 12.27 -11.26 8.19
CA ARG A 100 12.39 -10.59 9.49
C ARG A 100 13.19 -11.49 10.41
N THR A 101 14.46 -11.13 10.67
CA THR A 101 15.41 -11.93 11.45
C THR A 101 15.47 -13.39 10.95
N ASN A 102 14.85 -14.34 11.64
CA ASN A 102 14.78 -15.77 11.34
C ASN A 102 13.42 -16.23 10.80
N SER A 103 12.49 -15.30 10.58
CA SER A 103 11.17 -15.59 10.04
C SER A 103 11.06 -15.23 8.56
N LEU A 104 10.37 -16.05 7.78
CA LEU A 104 9.87 -15.69 6.46
C LEU A 104 8.45 -15.16 6.62
N VAL A 105 8.26 -13.87 6.32
CA VAL A 105 6.93 -13.25 6.34
C VAL A 105 6.29 -13.33 4.97
N LEU A 106 5.09 -13.88 4.92
CA LEU A 106 4.21 -13.92 3.75
C LEU A 106 3.06 -12.97 4.00
N MET A 107 3.14 -11.77 3.45
CA MET A 107 2.09 -10.76 3.54
C MET A 107 1.18 -10.87 2.32
N THR A 108 -0.11 -10.94 2.54
CA THR A 108 -1.14 -10.87 1.50
C THR A 108 -1.99 -9.64 1.74
N THR A 109 -2.11 -8.78 0.73
CA THR A 109 -2.90 -7.54 0.81
C THR A 109 -4.07 -7.61 -0.16
N GLU A 110 -5.30 -7.58 0.37
CA GLU A 110 -6.52 -7.43 -0.42
C GLU A 110 -6.80 -5.95 -0.66
N ILE A 111 -7.02 -5.56 -1.91
CA ILE A 111 -7.13 -4.17 -2.32
C ILE A 111 -8.50 -3.91 -2.95
N TYR A 112 -9.18 -2.87 -2.43
CA TYR A 112 -10.48 -2.41 -2.86
C TYR A 112 -10.39 -1.07 -3.57
N LEU A 113 -11.33 -0.81 -4.47
CA LEU A 113 -11.60 0.52 -4.99
C LEU A 113 -12.53 1.24 -3.99
N VAL A 114 -12.11 2.41 -3.54
CA VAL A 114 -12.81 3.16 -2.49
C VAL A 114 -13.05 4.59 -2.95
N GLN A 115 -14.30 5.03 -2.89
CA GLN A 115 -14.66 6.41 -3.19
C GLN A 115 -14.71 7.23 -1.90
N ALA A 116 -13.90 8.27 -1.81
CA ALA A 116 -13.97 9.24 -0.72
C ALA A 116 -15.19 10.14 -0.88
N MET A 117 -15.88 10.38 0.22
CA MET A 117 -17.13 11.13 0.28
C MET A 117 -17.04 12.27 1.30
N GLY A 118 -17.93 13.26 1.19
CA GLY A 118 -17.99 14.38 2.12
C GLY A 118 -16.81 15.33 1.98
N ASP A 119 -16.26 15.82 3.09
CA ASP A 119 -15.06 16.66 3.07
C ASP A 119 -13.81 15.79 2.90
N THR A 120 -13.29 15.83 1.69
CA THR A 120 -12.11 15.04 1.29
C THR A 120 -10.79 15.82 1.38
N ASN A 121 -10.83 17.05 1.88
CA ASN A 121 -9.64 17.88 2.06
C ASN A 121 -9.10 17.85 3.50
N GLU A 122 -9.91 17.44 4.47
CA GLU A 122 -9.48 17.23 5.86
C GLU A 122 -8.66 15.94 5.97
N LEU A 123 -7.40 15.99 5.56
CA LEU A 123 -6.47 14.87 5.68
C LEU A 123 -5.68 14.98 6.98
N GLN A 124 -5.53 13.86 7.67
CA GLN A 124 -4.76 13.75 8.93
C GLN A 124 -3.78 12.58 8.80
N PRO A 125 -2.56 12.84 8.29
CA PRO A 125 -1.54 11.80 8.18
C PRO A 125 -1.08 11.36 9.58
N GLU A 126 -0.68 10.09 9.69
CA GLU A 126 -0.01 9.59 10.89
C GLU A 126 1.44 10.10 10.98
N GLU A 127 2.01 10.10 12.18
CA GLU A 127 3.36 10.64 12.46
C GLU A 127 4.48 9.95 11.66
N TRP A 128 4.29 8.68 11.32
CA TRP A 128 5.28 7.90 10.55
C TRP A 128 5.31 8.23 9.05
N MET A 129 4.31 8.96 8.56
CA MET A 129 4.20 9.33 7.14
C MET A 129 5.01 10.59 6.84
N ASN A 130 5.71 10.60 5.71
CA ASN A 130 6.37 11.79 5.19
C ASN A 130 5.44 12.66 4.34
N GLY A 131 4.31 12.13 3.91
CA GLY A 131 3.33 12.89 3.14
C GLY A 131 2.02 12.15 2.90
N ILE A 132 1.01 12.94 2.55
CA ILE A 132 -0.29 12.48 2.09
C ILE A 132 -0.84 13.51 1.11
N GLN A 133 -1.29 13.07 -0.05
CA GLN A 133 -1.74 14.00 -1.08
C GLN A 133 -2.68 13.34 -2.09
N TRP A 134 -3.63 14.14 -2.58
CA TRP A 134 -4.41 13.83 -3.76
C TRP A 134 -3.61 14.16 -5.02
N PHE A 135 -3.53 13.20 -5.93
CA PHE A 135 -2.87 13.35 -7.23
C PHE A 135 -3.87 13.10 -8.36
N PRO A 136 -3.79 13.85 -9.47
CA PRO A 136 -4.45 13.44 -10.70
C PRO A 136 -4.11 11.99 -11.04
N ALA A 137 -5.06 11.22 -11.54
CA ALA A 137 -4.89 9.77 -11.72
C ALA A 137 -3.62 9.38 -12.51
N ALA A 138 -3.29 10.10 -13.57
CA ALA A 138 -2.08 9.85 -14.35
C ALA A 138 -0.80 10.09 -13.53
N GLU A 139 -0.77 11.16 -12.73
CA GLU A 139 0.37 11.47 -11.86
C GLU A 139 0.50 10.43 -10.73
N ALA A 140 -0.62 9.97 -10.16
CA ALA A 140 -0.62 8.94 -9.14
C ALA A 140 0.00 7.63 -9.66
N LEU A 141 -0.30 7.25 -10.90
CA LEU A 141 0.30 6.06 -11.55
C LEU A 141 1.82 6.20 -11.69
N ASP A 142 2.31 7.39 -12.03
CA ASP A 142 3.76 7.63 -12.15
C ASP A 142 4.47 7.65 -10.79
N LYS A 143 3.77 8.05 -9.73
CA LYS A 143 4.36 8.18 -8.38
C LYS A 143 4.36 6.88 -7.59
N ILE A 144 3.42 5.99 -7.81
CA ILE A 144 3.33 4.76 -7.03
C ILE A 144 4.60 3.93 -7.13
N ALA A 145 5.16 3.52 -5.99
CA ALA A 145 6.44 2.84 -5.94
C ALA A 145 6.36 1.34 -6.27
N TYR A 146 5.16 0.77 -6.32
CA TYR A 146 4.94 -0.68 -6.42
C TYR A 146 4.13 -1.02 -7.67
N GLU A 147 4.78 -1.75 -8.58
CA GLU A 147 4.20 -2.16 -9.89
C GLU A 147 2.89 -2.97 -9.73
N ASP A 148 2.81 -3.84 -8.73
CA ASP A 148 1.60 -4.63 -8.49
C ASP A 148 0.42 -3.76 -8.05
N ILE A 149 0.67 -2.73 -7.25
CA ILE A 149 -0.34 -1.75 -6.87
C ILE A 149 -0.76 -0.91 -8.08
N GLU A 150 0.20 -0.48 -8.90
CA GLU A 150 -0.08 0.26 -10.13
C GLU A 150 -1.05 -0.50 -11.04
N LYS A 151 -0.82 -1.79 -11.24
CA LYS A 151 -1.72 -2.66 -12.03
C LYS A 151 -3.15 -2.65 -11.49
N LEU A 152 -3.33 -2.74 -10.18
CA LEU A 152 -4.65 -2.67 -9.54
C LEU A 152 -5.27 -1.27 -9.63
N MET A 153 -4.47 -0.22 -9.54
CA MET A 153 -4.93 1.16 -9.79
C MET A 153 -5.48 1.32 -11.21
N LEU A 154 -4.80 0.76 -12.20
CA LEU A 154 -5.27 0.77 -13.60
C LEU A 154 -6.61 0.05 -13.76
N ILE A 155 -6.79 -1.08 -13.10
CA ILE A 155 -8.07 -1.81 -13.08
C ILE A 155 -9.16 -0.93 -12.44
N GLY A 156 -8.87 -0.27 -11.33
CA GLY A 156 -9.79 0.65 -10.66
C GLY A 156 -10.19 1.82 -11.55
N LEU A 157 -9.24 2.44 -12.24
CA LEU A 157 -9.49 3.55 -13.17
C LEU A 157 -10.36 3.13 -14.36
N LYS A 158 -10.17 1.91 -14.87
CA LYS A 158 -11.06 1.34 -15.90
C LYS A 158 -12.50 1.21 -15.41
N LYS A 159 -12.68 0.74 -14.17
CA LYS A 159 -14.02 0.60 -13.57
C LYS A 159 -14.70 1.96 -13.37
N ILE A 160 -13.95 2.98 -12.92
CA ILE A 160 -14.45 4.35 -12.79
C ILE A 160 -14.89 4.90 -14.15
N ARG A 161 -14.10 4.72 -15.19
CA ARG A 161 -14.39 5.20 -16.55
C ARG A 161 -15.62 4.52 -17.14
N SER A 162 -15.77 3.23 -16.95
CA SER A 162 -16.91 2.45 -17.49
C SER A 162 -18.17 2.59 -16.66
N GLY A 163 -18.12 3.24 -15.48
CA GLY A 163 -19.25 3.31 -14.54
C GLY A 163 -19.57 1.98 -13.84
N ASN A 164 -18.71 0.97 -13.98
CA ASN A 164 -18.88 -0.34 -13.34
C ASN A 164 -18.34 -0.31 -11.90
N LEU A 165 -18.99 0.43 -11.03
CA LEU A 165 -18.57 0.73 -9.67
C LEU A 165 -19.24 -0.17 -8.63
N GLY A 166 -19.50 -1.42 -8.89
CA GLY A 166 -19.83 -2.44 -7.87
C GLY A 166 -20.74 -1.98 -6.73
N ILE A 167 -21.67 -1.06 -6.99
CA ILE A 167 -22.71 -0.71 -6.04
C ILE A 167 -23.65 -1.91 -6.02
N THR A 168 -23.32 -2.89 -5.20
CA THR A 168 -24.30 -3.89 -4.78
C THR A 168 -25.28 -3.16 -3.89
N ALA A 169 -26.46 -3.01 -4.43
CA ALA A 169 -27.62 -2.55 -3.68
C ALA A 169 -27.80 -3.39 -2.40
#